data_d5950d134e4a7da5c14311adc2112e4d
#
_entry.id   d5950d134e4a7da5c14311adc2112e4d
#
_cell.length_a   1.000
_cell.length_b   1.000
_cell.length_c   1.000
_cell.angle_alpha   90.00
_cell.angle_beta   90.00
_cell.angle_gamma   90.00
#
_symmetry.space_group_name_H-M   'P 1'
#
loop_
_entity.id
_entity.type
_entity.pdbx_description
1 polymer ?
#
loop_
_entity_poly.entity_id
_entity_poly.type
_entity_poly.pdbx_seq_one_letter_code
_entity_poly.pdbx_strand_id
1 'polypeptide(L)'
;LQRFLNIGKCFFVIDESTTIKNRSARRTKTCLKLARLAKYRRILTGTPVTRGPLDLWSQIHFLDEYIFQNSFYAYRNTYCVINRRRLSTHTFDEVIGYQRLDELQEVLKPHSFRVTKKECLDLPDKVYQQREIEMTIDQKKMYRVLKNQAILELGKYKTVTAPLVITRILRLQQILCGYIKYDDGIIEDIKGPNPRMEELLSLLEEIDGNVIIWATFRRSIEMIREVLAKKYGVEKVASYYGGTAAEERQEIVNAFQKGKIRFFIGQPRTGGFGLTLTKAKTVIYFNNTYDLEIRSQSEDRAHRIGQDEKVTYIDFVCPKTIDERILKVLKS
;
A
#
# COMPACT_ATOMS: atom_id res chain seq x y z
N LEU A 1 -20.11 9.84 -18.73
CA LEU A 1 -20.69 9.74 -17.40
C LEU A 1 -21.69 10.88 -17.12
N GLN A 2 -21.33 12.16 -17.32
CA GLN A 2 -22.23 13.31 -17.10
C GLN A 2 -23.56 13.18 -17.87
N ARG A 3 -23.51 12.82 -19.17
CA ARG A 3 -24.71 12.58 -19.98
C ARG A 3 -25.59 11.48 -19.40
N PHE A 4 -24.98 10.40 -18.93
CA PHE A 4 -25.69 9.26 -18.30
C PHE A 4 -26.38 9.69 -16.99
N LEU A 5 -25.68 10.44 -16.12
CA LEU A 5 -26.25 10.91 -14.85
C LEU A 5 -27.44 11.86 -15.03
N ASN A 6 -27.53 12.57 -16.16
CA ASN A 6 -28.64 13.47 -16.48
C ASN A 6 -29.88 12.76 -17.06
N ILE A 7 -29.82 11.48 -17.41
CA ILE A 7 -30.93 10.74 -18.04
C ILE A 7 -32.04 10.40 -17.05
N GLY A 8 -31.74 10.28 -15.75
CA GLY A 8 -32.77 9.91 -14.78
C GLY A 8 -32.26 9.66 -13.36
N LYS A 9 -32.97 8.82 -12.62
CA LYS A 9 -32.64 8.47 -11.22
C LYS A 9 -31.43 7.55 -11.16
N CYS A 10 -30.24 8.10 -11.28
CA CYS A 10 -28.99 7.36 -11.23
C CYS A 10 -28.52 7.12 -9.79
N PHE A 11 -27.94 5.94 -9.57
CA PHE A 11 -27.24 5.56 -8.37
C PHE A 11 -25.74 5.61 -8.65
N PHE A 12 -25.03 6.53 -7.96
CA PHE A 12 -23.58 6.70 -8.13
C PHE A 12 -22.85 6.08 -6.95
N VAL A 13 -22.12 5.01 -7.19
CA VAL A 13 -21.32 4.29 -6.19
C VAL A 13 -19.85 4.52 -6.46
N ILE A 14 -19.07 4.83 -5.41
CA ILE A 14 -17.61 4.83 -5.45
C ILE A 14 -17.13 3.65 -4.61
N ASP A 15 -16.55 2.66 -5.27
CA ASP A 15 -15.80 1.60 -4.62
C ASP A 15 -14.38 2.11 -4.30
N GLU A 16 -13.80 1.66 -3.16
CA GLU A 16 -12.54 2.15 -2.63
C GLU A 16 -12.51 3.69 -2.52
N SER A 17 -13.46 4.23 -1.76
CA SER A 17 -13.66 5.69 -1.64
C SER A 17 -12.48 6.44 -1.02
N THR A 18 -11.52 5.76 -0.40
CA THR A 18 -10.21 6.33 -0.02
C THR A 18 -9.49 6.97 -1.18
N THR A 19 -9.78 6.57 -2.43
CA THR A 19 -9.24 7.20 -3.64
C THR A 19 -9.64 8.65 -3.81
N ILE A 20 -10.72 9.11 -3.18
CA ILE A 20 -11.22 10.49 -3.18
C ILE A 20 -10.98 11.22 -1.84
N LYS A 21 -10.21 10.68 -0.90
CA LYS A 21 -9.91 11.31 0.40
C LYS A 21 -9.22 12.67 0.32
N ASN A 22 -8.38 12.88 -0.72
CA ASN A 22 -7.70 14.15 -0.92
C ASN A 22 -8.60 15.13 -1.68
N ARG A 23 -9.16 16.14 -0.97
CA ARG A 23 -10.05 17.16 -1.53
C ARG A 23 -9.44 17.97 -2.67
N SER A 24 -8.11 18.14 -2.70
CA SER A 24 -7.41 18.93 -3.70
C SER A 24 -7.20 18.19 -5.02
N ALA A 25 -7.27 16.85 -5.00
CA ALA A 25 -7.03 16.01 -6.16
C ALA A 25 -8.08 16.26 -7.25
N ARG A 26 -7.63 16.30 -8.51
CA ARG A 26 -8.50 16.48 -9.68
C ARG A 26 -9.62 15.44 -9.71
N ARG A 27 -9.32 14.19 -9.39
CA ARG A 27 -10.29 13.09 -9.30
C ARG A 27 -11.40 13.41 -8.31
N THR A 28 -11.05 13.79 -7.08
CA THR A 28 -12.01 14.14 -6.04
C THR A 28 -12.93 15.27 -6.46
N LYS A 29 -12.36 16.38 -6.97
CA LYS A 29 -13.13 17.51 -7.48
C LYS A 29 -14.12 17.09 -8.58
N THR A 30 -13.69 16.22 -9.49
CA THR A 30 -14.55 15.70 -10.55
C THR A 30 -15.66 14.82 -10.00
N CYS A 31 -15.36 13.92 -9.05
CA CYS A 31 -16.37 13.07 -8.41
C CYS A 31 -17.40 13.90 -7.64
N LEU A 32 -16.97 14.91 -6.87
CA LEU A 32 -17.89 15.79 -6.15
C LEU A 32 -18.79 16.61 -7.09
N LYS A 33 -18.24 17.11 -8.20
CA LYS A 33 -19.05 17.80 -9.23
C LYS A 33 -20.11 16.87 -9.84
N LEU A 34 -19.76 15.64 -10.13
CA LEU A 34 -20.67 14.64 -10.72
C LEU A 34 -21.68 14.11 -9.71
N ALA A 35 -21.33 14.06 -8.42
CA ALA A 35 -22.21 13.62 -7.35
C ALA A 35 -23.51 14.43 -7.29
N ARG A 36 -23.44 15.74 -7.57
CA ARG A 36 -24.60 16.63 -7.59
C ARG A 36 -25.64 16.29 -8.66
N LEU A 37 -25.26 15.55 -9.68
CA LEU A 37 -26.14 15.10 -10.75
C LEU A 37 -26.83 13.75 -10.43
N ALA A 38 -26.30 13.00 -9.46
CA ALA A 38 -26.84 11.70 -9.09
C ALA A 38 -27.87 11.84 -7.97
N LYS A 39 -29.03 11.19 -8.14
CA LYS A 39 -30.08 11.19 -7.11
C LYS A 39 -29.67 10.40 -5.87
N TYR A 40 -29.01 9.25 -6.06
CA TYR A 40 -28.58 8.37 -4.99
C TYR A 40 -27.04 8.19 -5.05
N ARG A 41 -26.41 8.24 -3.90
CA ARG A 41 -24.95 8.16 -3.77
C ARG A 41 -24.58 7.16 -2.68
N ARG A 42 -23.50 6.40 -2.89
CA ARG A 42 -22.93 5.50 -1.91
C ARG A 42 -21.41 5.40 -2.06
N ILE A 43 -20.73 5.16 -0.97
CA ILE A 43 -19.31 4.84 -0.95
C ILE A 43 -19.11 3.47 -0.30
N LEU A 44 -18.12 2.75 -0.77
CA LEU A 44 -17.66 1.49 -0.21
C LEU A 44 -16.17 1.61 0.09
N THR A 45 -15.75 1.17 1.26
CA THR A 45 -14.35 1.15 1.66
C THR A 45 -14.13 0.26 2.87
N GLY A 46 -13.03 -0.47 2.90
CA GLY A 46 -12.60 -1.23 4.07
C GLY A 46 -11.89 -0.37 5.13
N THR A 47 -11.32 0.77 4.72
CA THR A 47 -10.49 1.64 5.58
C THR A 47 -10.76 3.11 5.29
N PRO A 48 -11.88 3.69 5.74
CA PRO A 48 -12.26 5.07 5.41
C PRO A 48 -11.28 6.13 5.91
N VAL A 49 -10.56 5.82 6.98
CA VAL A 49 -9.54 6.68 7.61
C VAL A 49 -8.20 5.98 7.56
N THR A 50 -7.21 6.60 6.94
CA THR A 50 -5.85 6.05 6.80
C THR A 50 -4.78 6.90 7.51
N ARG A 51 -4.99 8.20 7.63
CA ARG A 51 -4.07 9.15 8.26
C ARG A 51 -4.71 9.93 9.40
N GLY A 52 -6.01 10.11 9.34
CA GLY A 52 -6.76 10.85 10.34
C GLY A 52 -8.13 11.30 9.84
N PRO A 53 -8.93 11.94 10.71
CA PRO A 53 -10.30 12.33 10.40
C PRO A 53 -10.47 13.17 9.14
N LEU A 54 -9.44 13.91 8.72
CA LEU A 54 -9.50 14.73 7.50
C LEU A 54 -9.72 13.90 6.22
N ASP A 55 -9.37 12.61 6.25
CA ASP A 55 -9.62 11.69 5.12
C ASP A 55 -11.13 11.48 4.87
N LEU A 56 -11.97 11.69 5.88
CA LEU A 56 -13.41 11.48 5.79
C LEU A 56 -14.14 12.61 5.05
N TRP A 57 -13.64 13.85 5.15
CA TRP A 57 -14.41 15.00 4.68
C TRP A 57 -14.88 14.86 3.22
N SER A 58 -13.98 14.57 2.29
CA SER A 58 -14.34 14.45 0.87
C SER A 58 -15.23 13.24 0.59
N GLN A 59 -15.05 12.16 1.32
CA GLN A 59 -15.81 10.93 1.17
C GLN A 59 -17.26 11.14 1.61
N ILE A 60 -17.46 11.77 2.76
CA ILE A 60 -18.80 12.07 3.27
C ILE A 60 -19.45 13.22 2.49
N HIS A 61 -18.69 14.23 2.09
CA HIS A 61 -19.18 15.29 1.22
C HIS A 61 -19.66 14.79 -0.16
N PHE A 62 -19.13 13.66 -0.65
CA PHE A 62 -19.65 12.98 -1.82
C PHE A 62 -21.05 12.40 -1.57
N LEU A 63 -21.31 11.87 -0.36
CA LEU A 63 -22.64 11.33 0.01
C LEU A 63 -23.64 12.47 0.16
N ASP A 64 -23.32 13.42 1.03
CA ASP A 64 -24.13 14.60 1.29
C ASP A 64 -23.24 15.75 1.77
N GLU A 65 -23.35 16.89 1.10
CA GLU A 65 -22.55 18.07 1.40
C GLU A 65 -22.94 18.74 2.74
N TYR A 66 -24.11 18.43 3.29
CA TYR A 66 -24.64 19.03 4.52
C TYR A 66 -24.26 18.29 5.80
N ILE A 67 -23.83 17.02 5.75
CA ILE A 67 -23.45 16.25 6.94
C ILE A 67 -22.33 16.95 7.73
N PHE A 68 -21.33 17.52 7.06
CA PHE A 68 -20.22 18.26 7.66
C PHE A 68 -20.28 19.77 7.42
N GLN A 69 -21.48 20.36 7.42
CA GLN A 69 -21.69 21.81 7.31
C GLN A 69 -21.03 22.48 6.09
N ASN A 70 -20.84 21.74 5.01
CA ASN A 70 -20.38 22.23 3.69
C ASN A 70 -18.98 22.87 3.64
N SER A 71 -18.29 23.11 4.77
CA SER A 71 -16.99 23.75 4.82
C SER A 71 -15.89 22.84 5.37
N PHE A 72 -14.90 22.56 4.53
CA PHE A 72 -13.71 21.82 4.96
C PHE A 72 -12.98 22.50 6.13
N TYR A 73 -12.90 23.82 6.12
CA TYR A 73 -12.18 24.55 7.17
C TYR A 73 -12.94 24.53 8.50
N ALA A 74 -14.27 24.59 8.48
CA ALA A 74 -15.09 24.40 9.66
C ALA A 74 -14.91 22.98 10.23
N TYR A 75 -15.03 21.96 9.37
CA TYR A 75 -14.78 20.56 9.75
C TYR A 75 -13.38 20.36 10.34
N ARG A 76 -12.33 20.86 9.68
CA ARG A 76 -10.95 20.78 10.18
C ARG A 76 -10.80 21.43 11.55
N ASN A 77 -11.33 22.64 11.74
CA ASN A 77 -11.21 23.35 13.01
C ASN A 77 -12.01 22.69 14.13
N THR A 78 -13.10 21.99 13.81
CA THR A 78 -13.90 21.24 14.78
C THR A 78 -13.17 19.97 15.27
N TYR A 79 -12.55 19.21 14.37
CA TYR A 79 -12.02 17.89 14.68
C TYR A 79 -10.49 17.79 14.74
N CYS A 80 -9.77 18.87 14.43
CA CYS A 80 -8.31 18.91 14.50
C CYS A 80 -7.81 19.99 15.45
N VAL A 81 -6.74 19.65 16.16
CA VAL A 81 -5.93 20.62 16.92
C VAL A 81 -4.90 21.20 15.98
N ILE A 82 -4.94 22.53 15.78
CA ILE A 82 -4.15 23.23 14.78
C ILE A 82 -3.10 24.10 15.49
N ASN A 83 -1.84 23.97 15.06
CA ASN A 83 -0.77 24.87 15.42
C ASN A 83 -0.39 25.72 14.21
N ARG A 84 -0.50 27.04 14.36
CA ARG A 84 -0.13 27.98 13.32
C ARG A 84 1.36 28.26 13.37
N ARG A 85 2.09 27.76 12.38
CA ARG A 85 3.55 27.98 12.25
C ARG A 85 3.86 29.04 11.19
N ARG A 86 4.85 29.86 11.49
CA ARG A 86 5.40 30.85 10.55
C ARG A 86 6.77 30.41 10.09
N LEU A 87 6.94 30.18 8.79
CA LEU A 87 8.22 29.93 8.14
C LEU A 87 8.56 31.10 7.23
N SER A 88 9.57 31.89 7.63
CA SER A 88 10.00 33.08 6.90
C SER A 88 8.84 33.98 6.43
N THR A 89 8.41 33.87 5.19
CA THR A 89 7.36 34.71 4.56
C THR A 89 5.97 34.06 4.55
N HIS A 90 5.85 32.78 4.88
CA HIS A 90 4.57 32.07 4.80
C HIS A 90 4.13 31.51 6.16
N THR A 91 2.82 31.69 6.44
CA THR A 91 2.17 31.07 7.61
C THR A 91 1.36 29.88 7.12
N PHE A 92 1.50 28.73 7.81
CA PHE A 92 0.71 27.53 7.51
C PHE A 92 0.19 26.90 8.80
N ASP A 93 -0.95 26.24 8.67
CA ASP A 93 -1.59 25.53 9.76
C ASP A 93 -1.11 24.06 9.76
N GLU A 94 -0.49 23.64 10.84
CA GLU A 94 -0.08 22.24 11.06
C GLU A 94 -1.09 21.56 11.97
N VAL A 95 -1.59 20.39 11.56
CA VAL A 95 -2.42 19.55 12.42
C VAL A 95 -1.50 18.78 13.35
N ILE A 96 -1.60 19.05 14.65
CA ILE A 96 -0.78 18.45 15.71
C ILE A 96 -1.55 17.39 16.51
N GLY A 97 -2.86 17.28 16.32
CA GLY A 97 -3.70 16.31 17.00
C GLY A 97 -5.13 16.34 16.52
N TYR A 98 -5.94 15.49 17.11
CA TYR A 98 -7.37 15.36 16.81
C TYR A 98 -8.19 15.49 18.09
N GLN A 99 -9.41 16.01 17.95
CA GLN A 99 -10.34 16.25 19.05
C GLN A 99 -11.76 15.90 18.65
N ARG A 100 -12.67 15.77 19.63
CA ARG A 100 -14.11 15.51 19.44
C ARG A 100 -14.39 14.28 18.56
N LEU A 101 -13.58 13.21 18.69
CA LEU A 101 -13.71 12.03 17.82
C LEU A 101 -15.00 11.25 18.12
N ASP A 102 -15.47 11.23 19.36
CA ASP A 102 -16.72 10.59 19.74
C ASP A 102 -17.93 11.27 19.08
N GLU A 103 -17.92 12.60 19.05
CA GLU A 103 -18.96 13.36 18.33
C GLU A 103 -18.92 13.08 16.82
N LEU A 104 -17.71 13.02 16.23
CA LEU A 104 -17.56 12.66 14.81
C LEU A 104 -18.16 11.27 14.52
N GLN A 105 -17.94 10.31 15.44
CA GLN A 105 -18.50 8.97 15.32
C GLN A 105 -20.02 8.99 15.39
N GLU A 106 -20.63 9.73 16.31
CA GLU A 106 -22.09 9.84 16.42
C GLU A 106 -22.71 10.53 15.19
N VAL A 107 -22.05 11.55 14.61
CA VAL A 107 -22.50 12.19 13.38
C VAL A 107 -22.46 11.21 12.18
N LEU A 108 -21.48 10.30 12.14
CA LEU A 108 -21.34 9.33 11.04
C LEU A 108 -22.28 8.13 11.17
N LYS A 109 -22.66 7.75 12.37
CA LYS A 109 -23.44 6.54 12.68
C LYS A 109 -24.73 6.40 11.86
N PRO A 110 -25.57 7.45 11.67
CA PRO A 110 -26.77 7.34 10.87
C PRO A 110 -26.50 7.15 9.35
N HIS A 111 -25.29 7.50 8.89
CA HIS A 111 -24.92 7.51 7.48
C HIS A 111 -23.98 6.36 7.10
N SER A 112 -23.63 5.48 8.05
CA SER A 112 -22.65 4.43 7.85
C SER A 112 -23.14 3.08 8.38
N PHE A 113 -22.72 2.04 7.68
CA PHE A 113 -22.87 0.66 8.13
C PHE A 113 -21.50 0.01 8.08
N ARG A 114 -21.06 -0.56 9.21
CA ARG A 114 -19.77 -1.23 9.34
C ARG A 114 -19.97 -2.67 9.75
N VAL A 115 -19.28 -3.55 9.03
CA VAL A 115 -19.20 -4.98 9.35
C VAL A 115 -17.74 -5.39 9.28
N THR A 116 -17.26 -6.10 10.28
CA THR A 116 -15.90 -6.64 10.29
C THR A 116 -15.87 -8.05 9.72
N LYS A 117 -14.71 -8.46 9.18
CA LYS A 117 -14.53 -9.83 8.69
C LYS A 117 -14.83 -10.89 9.76
N LYS A 118 -14.44 -10.61 11.02
CA LYS A 118 -14.70 -11.51 12.14
C LYS A 118 -16.19 -11.73 12.44
N GLU A 119 -17.02 -10.75 12.14
CA GLU A 119 -18.48 -10.85 12.37
C GLU A 119 -19.20 -11.60 11.26
N CYS A 120 -18.65 -11.62 10.07
CA CYS A 120 -19.34 -12.13 8.87
C CYS A 120 -18.70 -13.35 8.23
N LEU A 121 -17.44 -13.64 8.53
CA LEU A 121 -16.68 -14.67 7.85
C LEU A 121 -15.97 -15.54 8.89
N ASP A 122 -16.14 -16.83 8.75
CA ASP A 122 -15.34 -17.84 9.45
C ASP A 122 -14.10 -18.13 8.60
N LEU A 123 -13.05 -17.33 8.82
CA LEU A 123 -11.78 -17.48 8.12
C LEU A 123 -10.71 -17.97 9.11
N PRO A 124 -9.83 -18.87 8.66
CA PRO A 124 -8.69 -19.30 9.47
C PRO A 124 -7.80 -18.13 9.87
N ASP A 125 -7.12 -18.26 11.01
CA ASP A 125 -6.23 -17.20 11.52
C ASP A 125 -5.09 -16.88 10.55
N LYS A 126 -4.66 -15.61 10.56
CA LYS A 126 -3.44 -15.14 9.93
C LYS A 126 -2.24 -15.41 10.84
N VAL A 127 -1.19 -16.00 10.30
CA VAL A 127 0.10 -16.23 11.00
C VAL A 127 1.13 -15.24 10.46
N TYR A 128 1.82 -14.52 11.35
CA TYR A 128 2.86 -13.57 10.96
C TYR A 128 4.24 -14.03 11.43
N GLN A 129 5.19 -14.05 10.50
CA GLN A 129 6.58 -14.41 10.75
C GLN A 129 7.51 -13.35 10.20
N GLN A 130 8.73 -13.27 10.72
CA GLN A 130 9.80 -12.43 10.20
C GLN A 130 11.03 -13.29 9.94
N ARG A 131 11.70 -13.02 8.81
CA ARG A 131 13.00 -13.57 8.48
C ARG A 131 14.02 -12.43 8.48
N GLU A 132 14.98 -12.49 9.37
CA GLU A 132 16.05 -11.51 9.47
C GLU A 132 17.11 -11.78 8.41
N ILE A 133 17.51 -10.72 7.73
CA ILE A 133 18.48 -10.79 6.62
C ILE A 133 19.66 -9.90 6.95
N GLU A 134 20.85 -10.44 6.94
CA GLU A 134 22.06 -9.67 7.11
C GLU A 134 22.55 -9.10 5.79
N MET A 135 22.87 -7.81 5.81
CA MET A 135 23.48 -7.13 4.66
C MET A 135 24.92 -7.65 4.44
N THR A 136 25.35 -7.72 3.18
CA THR A 136 26.77 -7.88 2.84
C THR A 136 27.59 -6.68 3.31
N ILE A 137 28.92 -6.84 3.34
CA ILE A 137 29.84 -5.74 3.72
C ILE A 137 29.63 -4.54 2.80
N ASP A 138 29.46 -4.76 1.51
CA ASP A 138 29.28 -3.70 0.52
C ASP A 138 27.92 -3.02 0.67
N GLN A 139 26.84 -3.78 0.87
CA GLN A 139 25.54 -3.20 1.21
C GLN A 139 25.61 -2.35 2.48
N LYS A 140 26.28 -2.83 3.54
CA LYS A 140 26.45 -2.06 4.80
C LYS A 140 27.18 -0.73 4.56
N LYS A 141 28.26 -0.74 3.74
CA LYS A 141 28.99 0.50 3.38
C LYS A 141 28.09 1.47 2.60
N MET A 142 27.47 1.02 1.53
CA MET A 142 26.58 1.83 0.67
C MET A 142 25.39 2.40 1.46
N TYR A 143 24.76 1.57 2.27
CA TYR A 143 23.64 1.97 3.12
C TYR A 143 24.04 3.07 4.10
N ARG A 144 25.21 2.92 4.76
CA ARG A 144 25.74 3.91 5.71
C ARG A 144 26.04 5.24 5.04
N VAL A 145 26.71 5.21 3.88
CA VAL A 145 27.03 6.43 3.11
C VAL A 145 25.75 7.17 2.73
N LEU A 146 24.80 6.50 2.13
CA LEU A 146 23.54 7.10 1.70
C LEU A 146 22.72 7.63 2.88
N LYS A 147 22.67 6.88 4.00
CA LYS A 147 21.98 7.31 5.23
C LYS A 147 22.61 8.58 5.81
N ASN A 148 23.94 8.65 5.87
CA ASN A 148 24.65 9.82 6.41
C ASN A 148 24.49 11.03 5.49
N GLN A 149 24.55 10.87 4.17
CA GLN A 149 24.26 11.93 3.20
C GLN A 149 22.83 12.47 3.38
N ALA A 150 21.85 11.59 3.51
CA ALA A 150 20.47 12.00 3.76
C ALA A 150 20.32 12.82 5.06
N ILE A 151 21.00 12.41 6.14
CA ILE A 151 20.98 13.15 7.42
C ILE A 151 21.65 14.52 7.28
N LEU A 152 22.78 14.61 6.59
CA LEU A 152 23.50 15.88 6.36
C LEU A 152 22.67 16.84 5.50
N GLU A 153 22.02 16.35 4.44
CA GLU A 153 21.13 17.15 3.61
C GLU A 153 19.94 17.68 4.43
N LEU A 154 19.32 16.82 5.27
CA LEU A 154 18.24 17.21 6.16
C LEU A 154 18.69 18.29 7.18
N GLY A 155 19.92 18.23 7.66
CA GLY A 155 20.48 19.22 8.59
C GLY A 155 20.85 20.57 7.97
N LYS A 156 21.22 20.59 6.68
CA LYS A 156 21.61 21.82 5.96
C LYS A 156 20.42 22.68 5.51
N TYR A 157 19.30 22.05 5.22
CA TYR A 157 18.12 22.76 4.73
C TYR A 157 17.10 22.95 5.86
N LYS A 158 16.83 24.19 6.23
CA LYS A 158 15.73 24.54 7.16
C LYS A 158 14.35 24.10 6.65
N THR A 159 14.24 23.78 5.36
CA THR A 159 13.00 23.30 4.71
C THR A 159 13.34 22.11 3.82
N VAL A 160 13.18 20.91 4.32
CA VAL A 160 13.30 19.69 3.52
C VAL A 160 11.95 19.36 2.90
N THR A 161 11.91 19.24 1.58
CA THR A 161 10.69 18.86 0.88
C THR A 161 10.41 17.36 1.09
N ALA A 162 9.16 17.01 1.39
CA ALA A 162 8.74 15.61 1.55
C ALA A 162 9.17 14.68 0.39
N PRO A 163 9.16 15.09 -0.89
CA PRO A 163 9.66 14.27 -1.99
C PRO A 163 11.12 13.83 -1.85
N LEU A 164 11.99 14.69 -1.34
CA LEU A 164 13.42 14.34 -1.16
C LEU A 164 13.59 13.23 -0.11
N VAL A 165 12.89 13.35 1.02
CA VAL A 165 12.92 12.32 2.09
C VAL A 165 12.42 10.98 1.56
N ILE A 166 11.29 10.98 0.85
CA ILE A 166 10.71 9.77 0.27
C ILE A 166 11.69 9.12 -0.70
N THR A 167 12.31 9.90 -1.58
CA THR A 167 13.31 9.39 -2.53
C THR A 167 14.48 8.71 -1.82
N ARG A 168 15.02 9.32 -0.75
CA ARG A 168 16.13 8.73 0.03
C ARG A 168 15.72 7.42 0.72
N ILE A 169 14.51 7.36 1.28
CA ILE A 169 13.97 6.14 1.86
C ILE A 169 13.89 5.02 0.81
N LEU A 170 13.37 5.32 -0.38
CA LEU A 170 13.28 4.35 -1.46
C LEU A 170 14.66 3.85 -1.92
N ARG A 171 15.66 4.73 -1.99
CA ARG A 171 17.06 4.36 -2.32
C ARG A 171 17.66 3.43 -1.26
N LEU A 172 17.43 3.71 0.03
CA LEU A 172 17.87 2.82 1.11
C LEU A 172 17.24 1.43 0.99
N GLN A 173 15.95 1.34 0.69
CA GLN A 173 15.29 0.05 0.46
C GLN A 173 15.84 -0.69 -0.78
N GLN A 174 16.18 0.02 -1.86
CA GLN A 174 16.76 -0.57 -3.06
C GLN A 174 18.11 -1.23 -2.77
N ILE A 175 18.97 -0.59 -1.96
CA ILE A 175 20.23 -1.21 -1.51
C ILE A 175 19.96 -2.51 -0.74
N LEU A 176 18.96 -2.53 0.15
CA LEU A 176 18.57 -3.74 0.87
C LEU A 176 18.02 -4.84 -0.06
N CYS A 177 17.46 -4.47 -1.21
CA CYS A 177 17.01 -5.41 -2.24
C CYS A 177 18.14 -5.89 -3.17
N GLY A 178 19.37 -5.39 -3.04
CA GLY A 178 20.55 -5.84 -3.77
C GLY A 178 20.87 -5.04 -5.03
N TYR A 179 20.38 -3.81 -5.18
CA TYR A 179 20.72 -2.93 -6.31
C TYR A 179 20.67 -1.45 -5.93
N ILE A 180 21.28 -0.62 -6.76
CA ILE A 180 21.26 0.83 -6.66
C ILE A 180 20.51 1.40 -7.85
N LYS A 181 19.71 2.42 -7.62
CA LYS A 181 19.18 3.26 -8.68
C LYS A 181 19.73 4.68 -8.51
N TYR A 182 20.42 5.18 -9.52
CA TYR A 182 21.00 6.51 -9.57
C TYR A 182 19.95 7.58 -9.92
N ASP A 183 20.33 8.87 -9.76
CA ASP A 183 19.40 9.98 -10.03
C ASP A 183 19.15 10.20 -11.52
N ASP A 184 20.08 9.77 -12.40
CA ASP A 184 19.92 9.70 -13.85
C ASP A 184 19.00 8.56 -14.33
N GLY A 185 18.55 7.72 -13.39
CA GLY A 185 17.64 6.60 -13.67
C GLY A 185 18.33 5.26 -13.91
N ILE A 186 19.66 5.21 -14.02
CA ILE A 186 20.44 3.99 -14.19
C ILE A 186 20.24 3.08 -12.96
N ILE A 187 20.07 1.78 -13.21
CA ILE A 187 19.94 0.75 -12.19
C ILE A 187 21.11 -0.21 -12.34
N GLU A 188 21.81 -0.44 -11.24
CA GLU A 188 22.96 -1.33 -11.19
C GLU A 188 22.81 -2.31 -10.02
N ASP A 189 22.97 -3.62 -10.31
CA ASP A 189 22.93 -4.63 -9.28
C ASP A 189 24.24 -4.59 -8.45
N ILE A 190 24.12 -4.74 -7.14
CA ILE A 190 25.29 -4.77 -6.24
C ILE A 190 26.04 -6.08 -6.49
N LYS A 191 27.34 -5.98 -6.73
CA LYS A 191 28.19 -7.15 -7.00
C LYS A 191 28.24 -8.10 -5.81
N GLY A 192 28.27 -9.40 -6.11
CA GLY A 192 28.36 -10.44 -5.10
C GLY A 192 27.00 -11.05 -4.73
N PRO A 193 26.93 -11.75 -3.58
CA PRO A 193 25.69 -12.43 -3.17
C PRO A 193 24.59 -11.42 -2.82
N ASN A 194 23.35 -11.81 -3.09
CA ASN A 194 22.17 -11.07 -2.63
C ASN A 194 21.51 -11.86 -1.49
N PRO A 195 21.79 -11.51 -0.21
CA PRO A 195 21.31 -12.28 0.94
C PRO A 195 19.79 -12.40 0.99
N ARG A 196 19.06 -11.40 0.49
CA ARG A 196 17.60 -11.42 0.44
C ARG A 196 17.08 -12.43 -0.57
N MET A 197 17.79 -12.59 -1.69
CA MET A 197 17.46 -13.60 -2.69
C MET A 197 17.84 -15.01 -2.22
N GLU A 198 18.97 -15.14 -1.54
CA GLU A 198 19.41 -16.40 -0.94
C GLU A 198 18.43 -16.89 0.12
N GLU A 199 17.98 -16.02 1.03
CA GLU A 199 16.94 -16.34 2.01
C GLU A 199 15.62 -16.70 1.33
N LEU A 200 15.24 -16.00 0.25
CA LEU A 200 14.05 -16.36 -0.51
C LEU A 200 14.14 -17.78 -1.05
N LEU A 201 15.26 -18.13 -1.67
CA LEU A 201 15.46 -19.47 -2.24
C LEU A 201 15.48 -20.57 -1.16
N SER A 202 16.14 -20.33 -0.03
CA SER A 202 16.16 -21.23 1.12
C SER A 202 14.76 -21.46 1.67
N LEU A 203 14.02 -20.38 1.89
CA LEU A 203 12.66 -20.45 2.41
C LEU A 203 11.70 -21.20 1.46
N LEU A 204 11.85 -21.01 0.15
CA LEU A 204 11.01 -21.70 -0.85
C LEU A 204 11.29 -23.20 -0.97
N GLU A 205 12.42 -23.70 -0.46
CA GLU A 205 12.71 -25.12 -0.32
C GLU A 205 11.97 -25.74 0.90
N GLU A 206 11.70 -24.92 1.93
CA GLU A 206 10.95 -25.34 3.13
C GLU A 206 9.43 -25.32 2.91
N ILE A 207 8.94 -24.64 1.85
CA ILE A 207 7.51 -24.37 1.63
C ILE A 207 6.99 -25.21 0.48
N ASP A 208 5.91 -25.93 0.73
CA ASP A 208 5.14 -26.59 -0.31
C ASP A 208 3.97 -25.74 -0.81
N GLY A 209 3.52 -26.02 -2.05
CA GLY A 209 2.34 -25.39 -2.64
C GLY A 209 2.59 -24.03 -3.27
N ASN A 210 1.49 -23.28 -3.43
CA ASN A 210 1.49 -22.01 -4.12
C ASN A 210 1.92 -20.86 -3.17
N VAL A 211 2.78 -20.00 -3.65
CA VAL A 211 3.35 -18.86 -2.89
C VAL A 211 3.11 -17.55 -3.61
N ILE A 212 2.67 -16.54 -2.85
CA ILE A 212 2.64 -15.15 -3.31
C ILE A 212 3.89 -14.45 -2.80
N ILE A 213 4.60 -13.76 -3.68
CA ILE A 213 5.78 -12.97 -3.34
C ILE A 213 5.50 -11.51 -3.71
N TRP A 214 5.34 -10.67 -2.70
CA TRP A 214 5.14 -9.23 -2.89
C TRP A 214 6.46 -8.48 -2.88
N ALA A 215 6.71 -7.70 -3.93
CA ALA A 215 7.84 -6.77 -4.02
C ALA A 215 7.38 -5.41 -4.55
N THR A 216 7.81 -4.31 -3.90
CA THR A 216 7.38 -2.96 -4.24
C THR A 216 8.06 -2.40 -5.49
N PHE A 217 9.24 -2.90 -5.83
CA PHE A 217 10.04 -2.39 -6.94
C PHE A 217 10.02 -3.32 -8.15
N ARG A 218 9.90 -2.74 -9.33
CA ARG A 218 9.91 -3.49 -10.59
C ARG A 218 11.19 -4.31 -10.76
N ARG A 219 12.38 -3.73 -10.50
CA ARG A 219 13.65 -4.48 -10.60
C ARG A 219 13.67 -5.69 -9.69
N SER A 220 13.17 -5.57 -8.46
CA SER A 220 13.06 -6.73 -7.55
C SER A 220 12.15 -7.83 -8.11
N ILE A 221 11.01 -7.47 -8.72
CA ILE A 221 10.11 -8.44 -9.35
C ILE A 221 10.82 -9.17 -10.51
N GLU A 222 11.55 -8.43 -11.34
CA GLU A 222 12.31 -8.98 -12.48
C GLU A 222 13.41 -9.93 -11.98
N MET A 223 14.21 -9.52 -10.98
CA MET A 223 15.26 -10.36 -10.38
C MET A 223 14.69 -11.66 -9.79
N ILE A 224 13.60 -11.57 -9.02
CA ILE A 224 12.95 -12.74 -8.43
C ILE A 224 12.45 -13.67 -9.53
N ARG A 225 11.80 -13.13 -10.57
CA ARG A 225 11.31 -13.91 -11.70
C ARG A 225 12.43 -14.64 -12.42
N GLU A 226 13.52 -13.94 -12.74
CA GLU A 226 14.69 -14.51 -13.42
C GLU A 226 15.27 -15.71 -12.65
N VAL A 227 15.46 -15.53 -11.33
CA VAL A 227 16.05 -16.56 -10.46
C VAL A 227 15.10 -17.75 -10.30
N LEU A 228 13.80 -17.50 -10.05
CA LEU A 228 12.84 -18.59 -9.86
C LEU A 228 12.54 -19.34 -11.17
N ALA A 229 12.47 -18.65 -12.30
CA ALA A 229 12.30 -19.28 -13.60
C ALA A 229 13.48 -20.19 -13.96
N LYS A 230 14.70 -19.78 -13.62
CA LYS A 230 15.91 -20.61 -13.82
C LYS A 230 15.91 -21.87 -12.94
N LYS A 231 15.43 -21.75 -11.69
CA LYS A 231 15.47 -22.86 -10.71
C LYS A 231 14.28 -23.82 -10.86
N TYR A 232 13.07 -23.31 -11.11
CA TYR A 232 11.83 -24.09 -11.05
C TYR A 232 11.08 -24.23 -12.38
N GLY A 233 11.55 -23.56 -13.45
CA GLY A 233 10.91 -23.52 -14.77
C GLY A 233 10.07 -22.25 -14.95
N VAL A 234 10.08 -21.70 -16.17
CA VAL A 234 9.38 -20.46 -16.53
C VAL A 234 7.86 -20.59 -16.39
N GLU A 235 7.32 -21.78 -16.63
CA GLU A 235 5.89 -22.10 -16.56
C GLU A 235 5.34 -22.09 -15.12
N LYS A 236 6.22 -22.20 -14.12
CA LYS A 236 5.85 -22.16 -12.70
C LYS A 236 5.83 -20.77 -12.10
N VAL A 237 6.27 -19.77 -12.86
CA VAL A 237 6.50 -18.40 -12.36
C VAL A 237 5.72 -17.39 -13.17
N ALA A 238 4.92 -16.57 -12.52
CA ALA A 238 4.29 -15.40 -13.18
C ALA A 238 4.55 -14.11 -12.43
N SER A 239 4.69 -13.02 -13.17
CA SER A 239 4.83 -11.67 -12.62
C SER A 239 3.59 -10.83 -12.91
N TYR A 240 3.15 -10.07 -11.90
CA TYR A 240 1.96 -9.23 -11.94
C TYR A 240 2.26 -7.82 -11.42
N TYR A 241 2.44 -6.88 -12.32
CA TYR A 241 2.75 -5.49 -12.00
C TYR A 241 2.17 -4.54 -13.06
N GLY A 242 2.43 -3.22 -12.96
CA GLY A 242 1.87 -2.24 -13.88
C GLY A 242 2.18 -2.46 -15.37
N GLY A 243 3.28 -3.15 -15.68
CA GLY A 243 3.67 -3.50 -17.06
C GLY A 243 3.04 -4.79 -17.61
N THR A 244 2.31 -5.57 -16.79
CA THR A 244 1.60 -6.78 -17.26
C THR A 244 0.39 -6.37 -18.09
N ALA A 245 0.27 -6.92 -19.31
CA ALA A 245 -0.85 -6.65 -20.21
C ALA A 245 -2.20 -7.00 -19.58
N ALA A 246 -3.24 -6.25 -19.90
CA ALA A 246 -4.55 -6.41 -19.28
C ALA A 246 -5.16 -7.80 -19.58
N GLU A 247 -4.92 -8.30 -20.75
CA GLU A 247 -5.39 -9.62 -21.24
C GLU A 247 -4.73 -10.75 -20.46
N GLU A 248 -3.42 -10.66 -20.19
CA GLU A 248 -2.65 -11.67 -19.46
C GLU A 248 -3.01 -11.73 -17.97
N ARG A 249 -3.50 -10.62 -17.40
CA ARG A 249 -3.77 -10.52 -15.96
C ARG A 249 -4.76 -11.56 -15.46
N GLN A 250 -5.85 -11.76 -16.17
CA GLN A 250 -6.87 -12.74 -15.79
C GLN A 250 -6.37 -14.17 -15.98
N GLU A 251 -5.59 -14.43 -17.02
CA GLU A 251 -5.00 -15.73 -17.30
C GLU A 251 -4.02 -16.15 -16.20
N ILE A 252 -3.15 -15.22 -15.76
CA ILE A 252 -2.20 -15.43 -14.64
C ILE A 252 -2.96 -15.82 -13.35
N VAL A 253 -4.00 -15.09 -13.00
CA VAL A 253 -4.82 -15.37 -11.81
C VAL A 253 -5.47 -16.74 -11.92
N ASN A 254 -6.07 -17.06 -13.05
CA ASN A 254 -6.72 -18.34 -13.29
C ASN A 254 -5.71 -19.51 -13.25
N ALA A 255 -4.54 -19.35 -13.84
CA ALA A 255 -3.49 -20.34 -13.84
C ALA A 255 -2.93 -20.58 -12.43
N PHE A 256 -2.78 -19.52 -11.63
CA PHE A 256 -2.36 -19.61 -10.24
C PHE A 256 -3.41 -20.34 -9.38
N GLN A 257 -4.68 -19.99 -9.48
CA GLN A 257 -5.77 -20.64 -8.76
C GLN A 257 -5.94 -22.12 -9.12
N LYS A 258 -5.60 -22.50 -10.35
CA LYS A 258 -5.58 -23.92 -10.80
C LYS A 258 -4.29 -24.64 -10.42
N GLY A 259 -3.32 -24.00 -9.74
CA GLY A 259 -2.04 -24.59 -9.33
C GLY A 259 -1.04 -24.83 -10.48
N LYS A 260 -1.30 -24.34 -11.68
CA LYS A 260 -0.37 -24.42 -12.82
C LYS A 260 0.87 -23.56 -12.57
N ILE A 261 0.67 -22.34 -12.04
CA ILE A 261 1.70 -21.42 -11.58
C ILE A 261 1.88 -21.65 -10.08
N ARG A 262 3.12 -21.92 -9.63
CA ARG A 262 3.47 -22.06 -8.22
C ARG A 262 3.77 -20.71 -7.57
N PHE A 263 4.49 -19.83 -8.27
CA PHE A 263 4.97 -18.56 -7.75
C PHE A 263 4.31 -17.38 -8.43
N PHE A 264 3.50 -16.65 -7.67
CA PHE A 264 2.90 -15.38 -8.09
C PHE A 264 3.75 -14.24 -7.53
N ILE A 265 4.49 -13.54 -8.40
CA ILE A 265 5.34 -12.41 -8.01
C ILE A 265 4.62 -11.13 -8.38
N GLY A 266 4.28 -10.29 -7.40
CA GLY A 266 3.47 -9.12 -7.67
C GLY A 266 3.89 -7.85 -6.97
N GLN A 267 3.41 -6.73 -7.50
CA GLN A 267 3.50 -5.46 -6.82
C GLN A 267 2.25 -5.28 -5.95
N PRO A 268 2.37 -5.06 -4.62
CA PRO A 268 1.22 -4.98 -3.72
C PRO A 268 0.17 -3.97 -4.17
N ARG A 269 0.61 -2.82 -4.67
CA ARG A 269 -0.30 -1.77 -5.16
C ARG A 269 -1.10 -2.20 -6.39
N THR A 270 -0.50 -2.93 -7.32
CA THR A 270 -1.18 -3.40 -8.55
C THR A 270 -2.03 -4.63 -8.27
N GLY A 271 -1.52 -5.55 -7.46
CA GLY A 271 -2.23 -6.76 -7.02
C GLY A 271 -3.29 -6.51 -5.95
N GLY A 272 -3.31 -5.30 -5.35
CA GLY A 272 -4.24 -4.92 -4.29
C GLY A 272 -5.69 -4.73 -4.75
N PHE A 273 -6.00 -4.71 -6.05
CA PHE A 273 -7.36 -4.48 -6.54
C PHE A 273 -7.96 -5.75 -7.17
N GLY A 274 -9.02 -6.27 -6.54
CA GLY A 274 -9.94 -7.26 -7.12
C GLY A 274 -9.43 -8.68 -7.33
N LEU A 275 -8.16 -9.01 -7.03
CA LEU A 275 -7.63 -10.35 -7.23
C LEU A 275 -8.09 -11.34 -6.15
N THR A 276 -8.29 -12.59 -6.56
CA THR A 276 -8.51 -13.73 -5.65
C THR A 276 -7.35 -14.71 -5.83
N LEU A 277 -6.57 -14.91 -4.78
CA LEU A 277 -5.36 -15.74 -4.76
C LEU A 277 -5.39 -16.72 -3.58
N THR A 278 -6.56 -17.28 -3.27
CA THR A 278 -6.81 -18.16 -2.12
C THR A 278 -6.10 -19.49 -2.21
N LYS A 279 -5.55 -19.86 -3.37
CA LYS A 279 -4.71 -21.05 -3.50
C LYS A 279 -3.41 -20.96 -2.72
N ALA A 280 -2.93 -19.75 -2.41
CA ALA A 280 -1.73 -19.54 -1.62
C ALA A 280 -2.01 -19.66 -0.12
N LYS A 281 -1.16 -20.44 0.56
CA LYS A 281 -1.10 -20.55 2.03
C LYS A 281 0.07 -19.75 2.61
N THR A 282 1.00 -19.33 1.75
CA THR A 282 2.16 -18.53 2.13
C THR A 282 2.27 -17.29 1.28
N VAL A 283 2.48 -16.17 1.96
CA VAL A 283 2.67 -14.85 1.36
C VAL A 283 3.98 -14.26 1.89
N ILE A 284 4.92 -14.01 1.00
CA ILE A 284 6.24 -13.47 1.33
C ILE A 284 6.28 -11.99 0.92
N TYR A 285 6.65 -11.12 1.84
CA TYR A 285 6.97 -9.73 1.56
C TYR A 285 8.47 -9.58 1.42
N PHE A 286 8.94 -9.61 0.17
CA PHE A 286 10.34 -9.40 -0.17
C PHE A 286 10.83 -8.04 0.30
N ASN A 287 9.97 -7.02 0.22
CA ASN A 287 10.09 -5.73 0.88
C ASN A 287 8.72 -5.08 1.07
N ASN A 288 8.61 -4.17 2.02
CA ASN A 288 7.35 -3.52 2.41
C ASN A 288 7.29 -2.06 1.99
N THR A 289 6.08 -1.51 1.97
CA THR A 289 5.78 -0.08 1.86
C THR A 289 5.27 0.46 3.20
N TYR A 290 5.33 1.77 3.42
CA TYR A 290 4.72 2.46 4.58
C TYR A 290 3.18 2.53 4.52
N ASP A 291 2.58 2.08 3.44
CA ASP A 291 1.14 2.21 3.20
C ASP A 291 0.40 1.00 3.77
N LEU A 292 -0.21 1.17 4.95
CA LEU A 292 -0.96 0.14 5.64
C LEU A 292 -2.18 -0.33 4.82
N GLU A 293 -2.82 0.56 4.06
CA GLU A 293 -3.95 0.21 3.21
C GLU A 293 -3.51 -0.78 2.12
N ILE A 294 -2.39 -0.48 1.44
CA ILE A 294 -1.82 -1.39 0.42
C ILE A 294 -1.42 -2.73 1.06
N ARG A 295 -0.84 -2.72 2.25
CA ARG A 295 -0.47 -3.93 2.99
C ARG A 295 -1.71 -4.76 3.29
N SER A 296 -2.74 -4.20 3.92
CA SER A 296 -3.98 -4.90 4.25
C SER A 296 -4.69 -5.45 3.01
N GLN A 297 -4.81 -4.65 1.95
CA GLN A 297 -5.41 -5.08 0.69
C GLN A 297 -4.64 -6.24 0.06
N SER A 298 -3.30 -6.25 0.11
CA SER A 298 -2.48 -7.33 -0.44
C SER A 298 -2.58 -8.62 0.38
N GLU A 299 -2.73 -8.54 1.69
CA GLU A 299 -3.02 -9.70 2.56
C GLU A 299 -4.38 -10.32 2.23
N ASP A 300 -5.37 -9.48 1.99
CA ASP A 300 -6.73 -9.90 1.68
C ASP A 300 -6.88 -10.57 0.31
N ARG A 301 -5.82 -10.67 -0.50
CA ARG A 301 -5.82 -11.48 -1.73
C ARG A 301 -5.77 -12.97 -1.44
N ALA A 302 -5.04 -13.38 -0.42
CA ALA A 302 -4.95 -14.78 0.04
C ALA A 302 -5.98 -15.09 1.14
N HIS A 303 -6.23 -14.14 2.06
CA HIS A 303 -7.13 -14.30 3.19
C HIS A 303 -8.51 -13.72 2.90
N ARG A 304 -9.33 -14.47 2.18
CA ARG A 304 -10.72 -14.10 1.83
C ARG A 304 -11.60 -15.34 1.67
N ILE A 305 -12.86 -15.14 1.40
CA ILE A 305 -13.86 -16.22 1.16
C ILE A 305 -13.29 -17.24 0.17
N GLY A 306 -13.31 -18.51 0.57
CA GLY A 306 -12.69 -19.62 -0.16
C GLY A 306 -11.28 -19.96 0.29
N GLN A 307 -10.81 -19.40 1.40
CA GLN A 307 -9.59 -19.82 2.08
C GLN A 307 -9.94 -20.69 3.28
N ASP A 308 -9.58 -21.97 3.20
CA ASP A 308 -9.92 -22.97 4.22
C ASP A 308 -8.75 -23.28 5.16
N GLU A 309 -7.58 -22.70 4.90
CA GLU A 309 -6.36 -22.95 5.68
C GLU A 309 -5.73 -21.66 6.19
N LYS A 310 -4.95 -21.76 7.27
CA LYS A 310 -4.19 -20.63 7.82
C LYS A 310 -3.22 -20.08 6.77
N VAL A 311 -3.21 -18.78 6.63
CA VAL A 311 -2.28 -18.08 5.72
C VAL A 311 -1.11 -17.53 6.52
N THR A 312 0.09 -17.94 6.16
CA THR A 312 1.33 -17.45 6.76
C THR A 312 1.91 -16.28 5.96
N TYR A 313 2.08 -15.14 6.63
CA TYR A 313 2.69 -13.92 6.10
C TYR A 313 4.11 -13.80 6.62
N ILE A 314 5.09 -13.78 5.72
CA ILE A 314 6.51 -13.74 6.06
C ILE A 314 7.12 -12.44 5.58
N ASP A 315 7.61 -11.63 6.51
CA ASP A 315 8.28 -10.37 6.21
C ASP A 315 9.80 -10.53 6.23
N PHE A 316 10.47 -10.15 5.15
CA PHE A 316 11.92 -10.06 5.11
C PHE A 316 12.39 -8.72 5.66
N VAL A 317 13.30 -8.76 6.62
CA VAL A 317 13.73 -7.59 7.40
C VAL A 317 15.23 -7.57 7.56
N CYS A 318 15.86 -6.46 7.21
CA CYS A 318 17.22 -6.18 7.65
C CYS A 318 17.16 -5.42 8.98
N PRO A 319 17.68 -6.01 10.09
CA PRO A 319 17.65 -5.37 11.40
C PRO A 319 18.40 -4.01 11.41
N LYS A 320 17.95 -3.07 12.24
CA LYS A 320 18.52 -1.72 12.41
C LYS A 320 18.52 -0.86 11.15
N THR A 321 17.65 -1.19 10.19
CA THR A 321 17.47 -0.46 8.93
C THR A 321 16.08 0.16 8.78
N ILE A 322 15.83 0.70 7.58
CA ILE A 322 14.53 1.24 7.21
C ILE A 322 13.42 0.16 7.19
N ASP A 323 13.76 -1.11 6.92
CA ASP A 323 12.78 -2.21 6.91
C ASP A 323 12.10 -2.38 8.27
N GLU A 324 12.90 -2.38 9.34
CA GLU A 324 12.40 -2.50 10.71
C GLU A 324 11.46 -1.34 11.07
N ARG A 325 11.81 -0.12 10.63
CA ARG A 325 10.96 1.07 10.84
C ARG A 325 9.64 0.97 10.10
N ILE A 326 9.66 0.49 8.86
CA ILE A 326 8.45 0.27 8.06
C ILE A 326 7.54 -0.74 8.76
N LEU A 327 8.08 -1.89 9.18
CA LEU A 327 7.28 -2.89 9.87
C LEU A 327 6.71 -2.40 11.21
N LYS A 328 7.45 -1.58 11.95
CA LYS A 328 6.95 -0.98 13.17
C LYS A 328 5.73 -0.08 12.91
N VAL A 329 5.78 0.71 11.84
CA VAL A 329 4.65 1.57 11.43
C VAL A 329 3.47 0.74 10.94
N LEU A 330 3.70 -0.38 10.25
CA LEU A 330 2.62 -1.25 9.77
C LEU A 330 1.92 -2.04 10.90
N LYS A 331 2.56 -2.17 12.07
CA LYS A 331 2.02 -2.86 13.24
C LYS A 331 1.37 -1.93 14.26
N SER A 332 1.60 -0.61 14.15
CA SER A 332 0.99 0.41 15.02
C SER A 332 -0.41 0.78 14.53
#